data_fe66352b77464b8858eae74c0c0aa30d
#
_entry.id   fe66352b77464b8858eae74c0c0aa30d
#
_cell.length_a   1.000
_cell.length_b   1.000
_cell.length_c   1.000
_cell.angle_alpha   90.00
_cell.angle_beta   90.00
_cell.angle_gamma   90.00
#
_symmetry.space_group_name_H-M   'P 1'
#
loop_
_entity.id
_entity.type
_entity.pdbx_description
1 polymer ?
#
loop_
_entity_poly.entity_id
_entity_poly.type
_entity_poly.pdbx_seq_one_letter_code
_entity_poly.pdbx_strand_id
1 'polypeptide(L)'
;MIMQFLVKAHDGENMLEKRMAVRPRHLEGMANLGKHIVCAGGLLDDEGKMKGSVLVLEFPDRAALDEYLNNEPYVVEGVWEKIVVENMNVVIMNGEKVR
;
A
#
# COMPACT_ATOMS: atom_id res chain seq x y z
N MET A 1 19.16 -8.86 5.53
CA MET A 1 18.91 -7.41 5.43
C MET A 1 17.48 -7.19 4.96
N ILE A 2 16.78 -6.24 5.56
CA ILE A 2 15.41 -5.90 5.18
C ILE A 2 15.44 -4.60 4.39
N MET A 3 14.70 -4.58 3.29
CA MET A 3 14.52 -3.38 2.48
C MET A 3 13.16 -2.75 2.81
N GLN A 4 13.12 -1.44 2.80
CA GLN A 4 11.88 -0.69 2.97
C GLN A 4 11.49 -0.05 1.64
N PHE A 5 10.20 -0.09 1.35
CA PHE A 5 9.64 0.43 0.11
C PHE A 5 8.46 1.35 0.39
N LEU A 6 8.43 2.46 -0.31
CA LEU A 6 7.24 3.28 -0.40
C LEU A 6 6.46 2.83 -1.63
N VAL A 7 5.21 2.46 -1.43
CA VAL A 7 4.30 2.12 -2.52
C VAL A 7 3.20 3.18 -2.54
N LYS A 8 3.09 3.90 -3.64
CA LYS A 8 2.05 4.90 -3.83
C LYS A 8 1.21 4.45 -5.02
N ALA A 9 -0.07 4.24 -4.78
CA ALA A 9 -1.00 3.75 -5.79
C ALA A 9 -2.16 4.71 -5.97
N HIS A 10 -2.47 5.03 -7.22
CA HIS A 10 -3.65 5.84 -7.56
C HIS A 10 -4.71 4.95 -8.18
N ASP A 11 -5.94 5.12 -7.69
CA ASP A 11 -7.08 4.40 -8.24
C ASP A 11 -7.38 4.89 -9.66
N GLY A 12 -7.95 4.01 -10.47
CA GLY A 12 -8.48 4.38 -11.76
C GLY A 12 -9.70 5.29 -11.62
N GLU A 13 -10.09 5.89 -12.73
CA GLU A 13 -11.26 6.75 -12.78
C GLU A 13 -12.52 5.97 -12.41
N ASN A 14 -13.40 6.59 -11.62
CA ASN A 14 -14.68 5.98 -11.20
C ASN A 14 -14.54 4.65 -10.47
N MET A 15 -13.48 4.50 -9.68
CA MET A 15 -13.19 3.24 -8.96
C MET A 15 -13.64 3.24 -7.50
N LEU A 16 -14.23 4.33 -7.00
CA LEU A 16 -14.58 4.40 -5.57
C LEU A 16 -15.51 3.26 -5.14
N GLU A 17 -16.56 3.01 -5.91
CA GLU A 17 -17.51 1.94 -5.58
C GLU A 17 -16.82 0.58 -5.59
N LYS A 18 -16.03 0.28 -6.61
CA LYS A 18 -15.30 -0.97 -6.70
C LYS A 18 -14.26 -1.09 -5.58
N ARG A 19 -13.56 0.02 -5.28
CA ARG A 19 -12.61 0.05 -4.17
C ARG A 19 -13.28 -0.35 -2.86
N MET A 20 -14.45 0.22 -2.57
CA MET A 20 -15.17 -0.08 -1.34
C MET A 20 -15.67 -1.54 -1.32
N ALA A 21 -16.06 -2.09 -2.46
CA ALA A 21 -16.47 -3.48 -2.55
C ALA A 21 -15.31 -4.45 -2.33
N VAL A 22 -14.11 -4.11 -2.80
CA VAL A 22 -12.90 -4.95 -2.66
C VAL A 22 -12.22 -4.74 -1.32
N ARG A 23 -12.46 -3.62 -0.65
CA ARG A 23 -11.77 -3.21 0.57
C ARG A 23 -11.68 -4.27 1.67
N PRO A 24 -12.74 -5.04 1.98
CA PRO A 24 -12.62 -6.07 3.01
C PRO A 24 -11.52 -7.09 2.72
N ARG A 25 -11.38 -7.52 1.47
CA ARG A 25 -10.31 -8.46 1.08
C ARG A 25 -8.93 -7.80 1.15
N HIS A 26 -8.84 -6.54 0.77
CA HIS A 26 -7.59 -5.77 0.89
C HIS A 26 -7.16 -5.67 2.35
N LEU A 27 -8.07 -5.29 3.25
CA LEU A 27 -7.75 -5.16 4.68
C LEU A 27 -7.38 -6.50 5.31
N GLU A 28 -8.03 -7.59 4.90
CA GLU A 28 -7.66 -8.92 5.36
C GLU A 28 -6.24 -9.28 4.92
N GLY A 29 -5.89 -9.01 3.66
CA GLY A 29 -4.54 -9.21 3.16
C GLY A 29 -3.51 -8.37 3.88
N MET A 30 -3.85 -7.12 4.20
CA MET A 30 -2.98 -6.23 4.99
C MET A 30 -2.75 -6.79 6.38
N ALA A 31 -3.80 -7.28 7.04
CA ALA A 31 -3.66 -7.90 8.36
C ALA A 31 -2.73 -9.11 8.32
N ASN A 32 -2.80 -9.91 7.24
CA ASN A 32 -1.93 -11.05 7.06
C ASN A 32 -0.47 -10.68 6.82
N LEU A 33 -0.19 -9.50 6.27
CA LEU A 33 1.19 -9.01 6.12
C LEU A 33 1.83 -8.70 7.48
N GLY A 34 1.03 -8.25 8.43
CA GLY A 34 1.48 -8.01 9.81
C GLY A 34 2.72 -7.12 9.89
N LYS A 35 3.81 -7.70 10.36
CA LYS A 35 5.07 -6.97 10.59
C LYS A 35 5.74 -6.43 9.32
N HIS A 36 5.32 -6.87 8.15
CA HIS A 36 5.83 -6.31 6.89
C HIS A 36 5.30 -4.90 6.62
N ILE A 37 4.31 -4.45 7.38
CA ILE A 37 3.75 -3.11 7.21
C ILE A 37 4.30 -2.19 8.29
N VAL A 38 4.98 -1.13 7.85
CA VAL A 38 5.40 -0.04 8.76
C VAL A 38 4.22 0.89 9.01
N CYS A 39 3.59 1.32 7.93
CA CYS A 39 2.33 2.06 7.99
C CYS A 39 1.64 2.00 6.64
N ALA A 40 0.35 2.31 6.64
CA ALA A 40 -0.44 2.35 5.41
C ALA A 40 -1.63 3.27 5.61
N GLY A 41 -2.08 3.89 4.54
CA GLY A 41 -3.24 4.76 4.57
C GLY A 41 -3.81 5.03 3.20
N GLY A 42 -5.00 5.58 3.17
CA GLY A 42 -5.66 6.00 1.94
C GLY A 42 -5.31 7.42 1.56
N LEU A 43 -5.22 7.66 0.26
CA LEU A 43 -5.14 9.00 -0.28
C LEU A 43 -6.57 9.51 -0.46
N LEU A 44 -6.80 10.76 -0.08
CA LEU A 44 -8.13 11.36 -0.12
C LEU A 44 -8.17 12.52 -1.10
N ASP A 45 -9.30 12.70 -1.77
CA ASP A 45 -9.54 13.88 -2.56
C ASP A 45 -10.00 15.04 -1.66
N ASP A 46 -10.31 16.18 -2.27
CA ASP A 46 -10.71 17.38 -1.52
C ASP A 46 -12.04 17.21 -0.77
N GLU A 47 -12.85 16.21 -1.15
CA GLU A 47 -14.09 15.88 -0.47
C GLU A 47 -13.95 14.80 0.59
N GLY A 48 -12.72 14.32 0.81
CA GLY A 48 -12.44 13.26 1.77
C GLY A 48 -12.71 11.85 1.26
N LYS A 49 -12.94 11.68 -0.04
CA LYS A 49 -13.17 10.36 -0.64
C LYS A 49 -11.85 9.72 -1.03
N MET A 50 -11.76 8.41 -0.88
CA MET A 50 -10.54 7.68 -1.20
C MET A 50 -10.27 7.65 -2.70
N LYS A 51 -9.03 7.97 -3.08
CA LYS A 51 -8.58 7.97 -4.47
C LYS A 51 -7.29 7.19 -4.69
N GLY A 52 -6.77 6.56 -3.66
CA GLY A 52 -5.53 5.81 -3.74
C GLY A 52 -5.06 5.31 -2.40
N SER A 53 -3.83 4.84 -2.35
CA SER A 53 -3.22 4.28 -1.15
C SER A 53 -1.74 4.62 -1.09
N VAL A 54 -1.21 4.73 0.12
CA VAL A 54 0.23 4.81 0.37
C VAL A 54 0.56 3.75 1.40
N LEU A 55 1.58 2.94 1.11
CA LEU A 55 2.05 1.90 2.02
C LEU A 55 3.55 2.03 2.18
N VAL A 56 4.03 1.86 3.41
CA VAL A 56 5.46 1.70 3.68
C VAL A 56 5.64 0.27 4.15
N LEU A 57 6.36 -0.53 3.38
CA LEU A 57 6.44 -1.97 3.54
C LEU A 57 7.89 -2.42 3.71
N GLU A 58 8.08 -3.52 4.42
CA GLU A 58 9.39 -4.14 4.62
C GLU A 58 9.38 -5.56 4.05
N PHE A 59 10.32 -5.82 3.15
CA PHE A 59 10.52 -7.14 2.58
C PHE A 59 12.02 -7.41 2.43
N PRO A 60 12.42 -8.69 2.36
CA PRO A 60 13.84 -9.01 2.16
C PRO A 60 14.42 -8.43 0.88
N ASP A 61 13.62 -8.35 -0.18
CA ASP A 61 14.05 -7.85 -1.48
C ASP A 61 12.85 -7.38 -2.31
N ARG A 62 13.13 -6.85 -3.49
CA ARG A 62 12.11 -6.36 -4.40
C ARG A 62 11.21 -7.49 -4.92
N ALA A 63 11.77 -8.69 -5.12
CA ALA A 63 10.98 -9.82 -5.62
C ALA A 63 9.85 -10.19 -4.65
N ALA A 64 10.12 -10.15 -3.34
CA ALA A 64 9.10 -10.42 -2.34
C ALA A 64 8.01 -9.35 -2.35
N LEU A 65 8.37 -8.08 -2.54
CA LEU A 65 7.39 -7.01 -2.70
C LEU A 65 6.53 -7.23 -3.94
N ASP A 66 7.14 -7.58 -5.07
CA ASP A 66 6.42 -7.81 -6.32
C ASP A 66 5.44 -8.98 -6.18
N GLU A 67 5.83 -10.03 -5.46
CA GLU A 67 4.94 -11.15 -5.19
C GLU A 67 3.71 -10.70 -4.39
N TYR A 68 3.91 -9.88 -3.36
CA TYR A 68 2.79 -9.31 -2.62
C TYR A 68 1.87 -8.51 -3.56
N LEU A 69 2.44 -7.60 -4.36
CA LEU A 69 1.65 -6.74 -5.24
C LEU A 69 0.85 -7.56 -6.25
N ASN A 70 1.42 -8.64 -6.79
CA ASN A 70 0.72 -9.49 -7.75
C ASN A 70 -0.50 -10.20 -7.15
N ASN A 71 -0.59 -10.30 -5.84
CA ASN A 71 -1.70 -10.93 -5.13
C ASN A 71 -2.59 -9.92 -4.39
N GLU A 72 -2.24 -8.64 -4.41
CA GLU A 72 -3.02 -7.60 -3.74
C GLU A 72 -4.39 -7.45 -4.41
N PRO A 73 -5.50 -7.58 -3.65
CA PRO A 73 -6.84 -7.48 -4.25
C PRO A 73 -7.07 -6.20 -5.06
N TYR A 74 -6.53 -5.05 -4.64
CA TYR A 74 -6.67 -3.82 -5.41
C TYR A 74 -5.92 -3.86 -6.74
N VAL A 75 -4.86 -4.65 -6.83
CA VAL A 75 -4.14 -4.88 -8.09
C VAL A 75 -4.91 -5.88 -8.95
N VAL A 76 -5.28 -7.02 -8.37
CA VAL A 76 -5.97 -8.10 -9.08
C VAL A 76 -7.29 -7.62 -9.67
N GLU A 77 -8.04 -6.80 -8.92
CA GLU A 77 -9.34 -6.30 -9.36
C GLU A 77 -9.25 -5.03 -10.18
N GLY A 78 -8.04 -4.52 -10.41
CA GLY A 78 -7.86 -3.34 -11.27
C GLY A 78 -8.25 -2.01 -10.64
N VAL A 79 -8.33 -1.95 -9.31
CA VAL A 79 -8.63 -0.68 -8.60
C VAL A 79 -7.47 0.28 -8.72
N TRP A 80 -6.25 -0.19 -8.43
CA TRP A 80 -5.03 0.62 -8.57
C TRP A 80 -4.63 0.65 -10.04
N GLU A 81 -4.66 1.83 -10.64
CA GLU A 81 -4.28 2.02 -12.03
C GLU A 81 -2.80 2.35 -12.17
N LYS A 82 -2.30 3.23 -11.31
CA LYS A 82 -0.91 3.65 -11.35
C LYS A 82 -0.23 3.34 -10.04
N ILE A 83 0.85 2.57 -10.10
CA ILE A 83 1.61 2.16 -8.92
C ILE A 83 3.05 2.63 -9.07
N VAL A 84 3.54 3.37 -8.08
CA VAL A 84 4.93 3.82 -8.01
C VAL A 84 5.57 3.16 -6.79
N VAL A 85 6.72 2.56 -6.99
CA VAL A 85 7.51 1.95 -5.91
C VAL A 85 8.85 2.65 -5.81
N GLU A 86 9.21 3.06 -4.60
CA GLU A 86 10.52 3.67 -4.36
C GLU A 86 11.17 3.01 -3.15
N ASN A 87 12.49 2.89 -3.21
CA ASN A 87 13.25 2.46 -2.03
C ASN A 87 13.21 3.58 -0.99
N MET A 88 13.10 3.20 0.27
CA MET A 88 12.96 4.16 1.35
C MET A 88 13.76 3.71 2.57
N ASN A 89 14.16 4.66 3.38
CA ASN A 89 14.76 4.40 4.68
C ASN A 89 13.98 5.19 5.74
N VAL A 90 13.18 4.48 6.53
CA VAL A 90 12.39 5.12 7.58
C VAL A 90 13.33 5.46 8.74
N VAL A 91 13.42 6.74 9.09
CA VAL A 91 14.31 7.21 10.14
C VAL A 91 13.59 7.70 11.38
N ILE A 92 12.31 8.11 11.22
CA ILE A 92 11.47 8.56 12.33
C ILE A 92 10.11 7.91 12.18
N MET A 93 9.59 7.34 13.26
CA MET A 93 8.26 6.77 13.31
C MET A 93 7.61 7.14 14.63
N ASN A 94 6.36 7.61 14.56
CA ASN A 94 5.62 8.09 15.74
C ASN A 94 6.41 9.17 16.51
N GLY A 95 7.14 10.02 15.79
CA GLY A 95 7.93 11.09 16.39
C GLY A 95 9.24 10.65 17.01
N GLU A 96 9.61 9.38 16.90
CA GLU A 96 10.83 8.84 17.50
C GLU A 96 11.80 8.35 16.45
N LYS A 97 13.08 8.57 16.69
CA LYS A 97 14.15 8.11 15.82
C LYS A 97 14.26 6.59 15.90
N VAL A 98 14.19 5.93 14.74
CA VAL A 98 14.30 4.46 14.66
C VAL A 98 15.55 4.00 13.93
N ARG A 99 16.37 4.93 13.39
CA ARG A 99 17.64 4.62 12.72
C ARG A 99 18.65 5.71 12.91
#